data_c17cf988f0757a94f966f0d9d2596e18
#
_entry.id   c17cf988f0757a94f966f0d9d2596e18
#
_cell.length_a   1.000
_cell.length_b   1.000
_cell.length_c   1.000
_cell.angle_alpha   90.00
_cell.angle_beta   90.00
_cell.angle_gamma   90.00
#
_symmetry.space_group_name_H-M   'P 1'
#
loop_
_entity.id
_entity.type
_entity.pdbx_description
1 polymer ?
#
loop_
_entity_poly.entity_id
_entity_poly.type
_entity_poly.pdbx_seq_one_letter_code
_entity_poly.pdbx_strand_id
1 'polypeptide(L)'
;MRIAPRPLSSALQALTATLAPATTLARVQEIWESTTGPAIAAAASPTAERDGVLTVTCAAAVWAQELDLMAGELVLSLNAALGEQAISELRCRTA
;
A
#
# COMPACT_ATOMS: atom_id res chain seq x y z
N MET A 1 -29.98 14.93 -7.55
CA MET A 1 -29.73 14.84 -6.93
C MET A 1 -29.31 15.01 -6.64
N ARG A 2 -29.43 14.80 -7.11
CA ARG A 2 -28.99 14.65 -6.66
C ARG A 2 -28.64 14.43 -6.23
N ILE A 3 -28.70 14.03 -6.92
CA ILE A 3 -28.34 13.69 -6.29
C ILE A 3 -28.00 13.38 -6.16
N ALA A 4 -28.08 13.21 -6.83
CA ALA A 4 -27.67 12.79 -6.37
C ALA A 4 -27.16 12.65 -6.28
N PRO A 5 -26.94 12.54 -6.80
CA PRO A 5 -26.37 12.29 -6.45
C PRO A 5 -25.76 12.29 -6.38
N ARG A 6 -25.90 11.94 -6.91
CA ARG A 6 -25.41 11.78 -6.60
C ARG A 6 -25.00 11.48 -6.34
N PRO A 7 -25.11 11.20 -6.83
CA PRO A 7 -24.75 10.73 -6.43
C PRO A 7 -24.52 10.25 -6.24
N LEU A 8 -24.70 9.78 -6.84
CA LEU A 8 -24.51 9.23 -6.42
C LEU A 8 -23.85 9.15 -6.58
N SER A 9 -23.84 8.87 -7.28
CA SER A 9 -23.13 8.72 -7.14
C SER A 9 -22.49 9.13 -6.73
N SER A 10 -22.50 9.12 -7.23
CA SER A 10 -21.74 9.32 -6.60
C SER A 10 -21.69 9.20 -5.88
N ALA A 11 -22.23 9.31 -6.13
CA ALA A 11 -22.06 8.84 -5.08
C ALA A 11 -22.05 7.67 -5.19
N LEU A 12 -22.03 7.23 -5.87
CA LEU A 12 -21.86 6.17 -5.80
C LEU A 12 -20.67 5.74 -6.20
N GLN A 13 -20.06 6.19 -6.43
CA GLN A 13 -19.03 5.87 -6.27
C GLN A 13 -18.30 6.07 -5.43
N ALA A 14 -18.35 6.53 -6.15
CA ALA A 14 -17.72 6.58 -4.99
C ALA A 14 -18.46 5.92 -4.11
N LEU A 15 -19.44 5.80 -4.43
CA LEU A 15 -20.12 5.14 -3.62
C LEU A 15 -19.66 3.84 -3.47
N THR A 16 -19.17 3.19 -4.46
CA THR A 16 -18.69 1.95 -4.26
C THR A 16 -17.50 1.96 -3.49
N ALA A 17 -16.57 2.75 -3.84
CA ALA A 17 -15.35 2.82 -3.11
C ALA A 17 -15.60 3.26 -1.72
N THR A 18 -16.57 4.09 -1.53
CA THR A 18 -16.82 4.56 -0.22
C THR A 18 -17.62 3.62 0.61
N LEU A 19 -18.33 2.73 -0.01
CA LEU A 19 -19.07 1.76 0.74
C LEU A 19 -18.18 0.71 1.32
N ALA A 20 -17.01 0.50 0.75
CA ALA A 20 -16.05 -0.44 1.27
C ALA A 20 -14.83 0.33 1.76
N PRO A 21 -14.61 0.41 3.06
CA PRO A 21 -13.45 1.13 3.57
C PRO A 21 -12.18 0.54 2.96
N ALA A 22 -11.26 1.39 2.64
CA ALA A 22 -9.99 0.96 2.07
C ALA A 22 -9.23 0.14 3.10
N THR A 23 -8.73 -1.01 2.70
CA THR A 23 -7.89 -1.82 3.58
C THR A 23 -6.53 -1.15 3.73
N THR A 24 -5.78 -1.56 4.74
CA THR A 24 -4.42 -1.07 4.90
C THR A 24 -3.59 -1.41 3.67
N LEU A 25 -3.76 -2.61 3.13
CA LEU A 25 -3.04 -3.00 1.93
C LEU A 25 -3.36 -2.08 0.76
N ALA A 26 -4.62 -1.78 0.53
CA ALA A 26 -5.01 -0.89 -0.57
C ALA A 26 -4.42 0.50 -0.40
N ARG A 27 -4.39 1.01 0.83
CA ARG A 27 -3.82 2.31 1.11
C ARG A 27 -2.30 2.31 0.83
N VAL A 28 -1.63 1.23 1.23
CA VAL A 28 -0.20 1.10 0.96
C VAL A 28 0.05 1.02 -0.55
N GLN A 29 -0.77 0.26 -1.27
CA GLN A 29 -0.61 0.14 -2.72
C GLN A 29 -0.74 1.50 -3.40
N GLU A 30 -1.62 2.34 -2.90
CA GLU A 30 -1.83 3.67 -3.46
C GLU A 30 -0.60 4.57 -3.32
N ILE A 31 0.10 4.48 -2.21
CA ILE A 31 1.23 5.38 -1.95
C ILE A 31 2.58 4.71 -2.20
N TRP A 32 2.58 3.47 -2.68
CA TRP A 32 3.80 2.68 -2.78
C TRP A 32 4.84 3.35 -3.68
N GLU A 33 4.47 3.67 -4.90
CA GLU A 33 5.43 4.23 -5.85
C GLU A 33 5.92 5.61 -5.42
N SER A 34 5.04 6.46 -4.92
CA SER A 34 5.45 7.79 -4.50
C SER A 34 6.35 7.75 -3.26
N THR A 35 6.25 6.70 -2.46
CA THR A 35 7.05 6.56 -1.26
C THR A 35 8.39 5.88 -1.54
N THR A 36 8.39 4.83 -2.35
CA THR A 36 9.59 4.03 -2.58
C THR A 36 10.35 4.44 -3.82
N GLY A 37 9.70 5.11 -4.76
CA GLY A 37 10.32 5.51 -6.01
C GLY A 37 10.04 4.52 -7.13
N PRO A 38 10.19 4.95 -8.39
CA PRO A 38 9.82 4.11 -9.54
C PRO A 38 10.67 2.86 -9.70
N ALA A 39 11.93 2.89 -9.30
CA ALA A 39 12.79 1.72 -9.45
C ALA A 39 12.32 0.57 -8.57
N ILE A 40 12.04 0.85 -7.30
CA ILE A 40 11.56 -0.16 -6.37
C ILE A 40 10.15 -0.58 -6.78
N ALA A 41 9.30 0.36 -7.14
CA ALA A 41 7.92 0.05 -7.51
C ALA A 41 7.85 -0.85 -8.74
N ALA A 42 8.82 -0.75 -9.65
CA ALA A 42 8.86 -1.62 -10.82
C ALA A 42 9.30 -3.04 -10.48
N ALA A 43 10.07 -3.21 -9.41
CA ALA A 43 10.66 -4.50 -9.06
C ALA A 43 9.96 -5.18 -7.89
N ALA A 44 9.11 -4.47 -7.16
CA ALA A 44 8.49 -5.01 -5.95
C ALA A 44 7.14 -4.34 -5.70
N SER A 45 6.22 -5.11 -5.14
CA SER A 45 4.90 -4.55 -4.85
C SER A 45 4.35 -5.15 -3.56
N PRO A 46 3.59 -4.37 -2.79
CA PRO A 46 2.94 -4.90 -1.60
C PRO A 46 1.79 -5.80 -2.02
N THR A 47 1.76 -7.03 -1.52
CA THR A 47 0.79 -8.02 -1.93
C THR A 47 -0.10 -8.52 -0.82
N ALA A 48 0.27 -8.30 0.44
CA ALA A 48 -0.55 -8.73 1.56
C ALA A 48 -0.21 -7.90 2.80
N GLU A 49 -1.19 -7.75 3.68
CA GLU A 49 -0.96 -7.11 4.96
C GLU A 49 -1.82 -7.82 5.99
N ARG A 50 -1.24 -8.08 7.16
CA ARG A 50 -1.97 -8.71 8.24
C ARG A 50 -1.41 -8.24 9.56
N ASP A 51 -2.26 -7.63 10.38
CA ASP A 51 -1.88 -7.17 11.73
C ASP A 51 -0.62 -6.32 11.75
N GLY A 52 -0.46 -5.46 10.74
CA GLY A 52 0.69 -4.58 10.65
C GLY A 52 1.90 -5.17 9.94
N VAL A 53 1.83 -6.44 9.56
CA VAL A 53 2.92 -7.08 8.80
C VAL A 53 2.62 -6.96 7.31
N LEU A 54 3.45 -6.20 6.62
CA LEU A 54 3.29 -5.99 5.19
C LEU A 54 4.18 -6.95 4.43
N THR A 55 3.59 -7.73 3.53
CA THR A 55 4.35 -8.62 2.65
C THR A 55 4.56 -7.93 1.31
N VAL A 56 5.81 -7.88 0.89
CA VAL A 56 6.19 -7.28 -0.39
C VAL A 56 6.76 -8.39 -1.26
N THR A 57 6.20 -8.56 -2.45
CA THR A 57 6.67 -9.56 -3.39
C THR A 57 7.59 -8.90 -4.41
N CYS A 58 8.77 -9.47 -4.56
CA CYS A 58 9.82 -8.91 -5.40
C CYS A 58 10.04 -9.77 -6.63
N ALA A 59 10.45 -9.14 -7.72
CA ALA A 59 10.69 -9.84 -8.99
C ALA A 59 11.92 -10.72 -8.93
N ALA A 60 12.87 -10.41 -8.06
CA ALA A 60 14.11 -11.18 -7.93
C ALA A 60 14.59 -11.17 -6.49
N ALA A 61 15.34 -12.19 -6.13
CA ALA A 61 15.86 -12.34 -4.77
C ALA A 61 16.73 -11.16 -4.34
N VAL A 62 17.47 -10.59 -5.27
CA VAL A 62 18.32 -9.45 -4.94
C VAL A 62 17.50 -8.27 -4.45
N TRP A 63 16.32 -8.05 -5.01
CA TRP A 63 15.45 -6.98 -4.55
C TRP A 63 14.88 -7.29 -3.17
N ALA A 64 14.49 -8.54 -2.93
CA ALA A 64 14.00 -8.93 -1.62
C ALA A 64 15.06 -8.68 -0.55
N GLN A 65 16.31 -8.98 -0.86
CA GLN A 65 17.41 -8.78 0.05
C GLN A 65 17.68 -7.30 0.31
N GLU A 66 17.66 -6.49 -0.75
CA GLU A 66 17.86 -5.04 -0.62
C GLU A 66 16.77 -4.40 0.22
N LEU A 67 15.52 -4.76 -0.04
CA LEU A 67 14.42 -4.18 0.70
C LEU A 67 14.41 -4.63 2.15
N ASP A 68 14.86 -5.85 2.41
CA ASP A 68 14.95 -6.35 3.76
C ASP A 68 15.96 -5.53 4.58
N LEU A 69 17.06 -5.14 3.96
CA LEU A 69 18.05 -4.29 4.60
C LEU A 69 17.50 -2.88 4.86
N MET A 70 16.53 -2.44 4.07
CA MET A 70 15.93 -1.13 4.20
C MET A 70 14.61 -1.16 4.97
N ALA A 71 14.25 -2.32 5.52
CA ALA A 71 12.90 -2.52 6.06
C ALA A 71 12.51 -1.48 7.10
N GLY A 72 13.40 -1.15 8.01
CA GLY A 72 13.10 -0.16 9.04
C GLY A 72 12.77 1.21 8.48
N GLU A 73 13.55 1.65 7.50
CA GLU A 73 13.33 2.93 6.86
C GLU A 73 12.05 2.93 6.04
N LEU A 74 11.79 1.81 5.35
CA LEU A 74 10.58 1.70 4.55
C LEU A 74 9.33 1.75 5.43
N VAL A 75 9.36 1.06 6.56
CA VAL A 75 8.24 1.10 7.50
C VAL A 75 7.96 2.52 7.96
N LEU A 76 9.01 3.26 8.32
CA LEU A 76 8.85 4.65 8.75
C LEU A 76 8.29 5.52 7.65
N SER A 77 8.80 5.35 6.43
CA SER A 77 8.33 6.15 5.28
C SER A 77 6.89 5.83 4.93
N LEU A 78 6.53 4.56 4.95
CA LEU A 78 5.15 4.17 4.66
C LEU A 78 4.17 4.69 5.69
N ASN A 79 4.53 4.58 6.97
CA ASN A 79 3.67 5.09 8.03
C ASN A 79 3.53 6.60 7.95
N ALA A 80 4.61 7.31 7.60
CA ALA A 80 4.54 8.75 7.42
C ALA A 80 3.59 9.10 6.29
N ALA A 81 3.67 8.37 5.18
CA ALA A 81 2.79 8.61 4.03
C ALA A 81 1.34 8.27 4.34
N LEU A 82 1.11 7.25 5.17
CA LEU A 82 -0.22 6.86 5.57
C LEU A 82 -0.81 7.77 6.65
N GLY A 83 0.03 8.50 7.35
CA GLY A 83 -0.42 9.37 8.42
C GLY A 83 -0.70 8.65 9.72
N GLU A 84 -0.27 7.40 9.87
CA GLU A 84 -0.50 6.63 11.09
C GLU A 84 0.47 5.46 11.14
N GLN A 85 0.58 4.86 12.32
CA GLN A 85 1.48 3.73 12.56
C GLN A 85 0.77 2.42 12.17
N ALA A 86 0.49 2.27 10.89
CA ALA A 86 -0.28 1.13 10.41
C ALA A 86 0.60 -0.10 10.16
N ILE A 87 1.87 0.11 9.82
CA ILE A 87 2.79 -0.98 9.49
C ILE A 87 3.84 -1.11 10.59
N SER A 88 4.02 -2.31 11.12
CA SER A 88 5.02 -2.56 12.13
C SER A 88 6.19 -3.38 11.60
N GLU A 89 5.99 -4.13 10.55
CA GLU A 89 7.01 -5.03 10.03
C GLU A 89 6.87 -5.18 8.52
N LEU A 90 8.00 -5.33 7.83
CA LEU A 90 8.02 -5.55 6.40
C LEU A 90 8.62 -6.93 6.14
N ARG A 91 7.92 -7.74 5.36
CA ARG A 91 8.42 -9.05 4.93
C ARG A 91 8.56 -9.06 3.43
N CYS A 92 9.74 -9.43 2.96
CA CYS A 92 10.02 -9.45 1.54
C CYS A 92 10.13 -10.89 1.07
N ARG A 93 9.55 -11.16 -0.08
CA ARG A 93 9.61 -12.50 -0.65
C ARG A 93 9.81 -12.38 -2.16
N THR A 94 10.30 -13.46 -2.77
CA THR A 94 10.44 -13.50 -4.22
C THR A 94 9.27 -14.30 -4.79
N ALA A 95 8.74 -13.79 -5.88
CA ALA A 95 7.60 -14.43 -6.53
C ALA A 95 7.99 -15.74 -7.20
#